data_b009edc1e2cda39eaa7540163f529479
#
_entry.id   b009edc1e2cda39eaa7540163f529479
#
_cell.length_a   1.000
_cell.length_b   1.000
_cell.length_c   1.000
_cell.angle_alpha   90.00
_cell.angle_beta   90.00
_cell.angle_gamma   90.00
#
_symmetry.space_group_name_H-M   'P 1'
#
loop_
_entity.id
_entity.type
_entity.pdbx_description
1 polymer ?
#
loop_
_entity_poly.entity_id
_entity_poly.type
_entity_poly.pdbx_seq_one_letter_code
_entity_poly.pdbx_strand_id
1 'polypeptide(L)'
;MLQMKRWVGFAAAVMALLAMAATALAAEVKALDTTWQAEHETFVPWYAKQKGWDKAAGFDFKMHMFDSGMAQIEALPAKQWVVGGTGGVPMMFGALRQNAYLIAIANDESVTNAVLVRPDSPILKTKGFNPKHPEVFGSPESVKGKTILATTISSGHYAMSLWLKALGLTDKDVTIKNMDPAQCVAAFEKGIGDAVVLWAPQMYNGLKKGWKVASDVKTAGGFVPIVLIGDKDYCDKNPEEVARFLKVYFQGIDALRSEGVKLAPEYAKFLKWAGLNMSEEEAKMDLELHPVFTLQEQLKMFDASAGESQVQAWQKDLVKFFTELGKLKPAEGEKLLTGYYITDKFLKLVPTVK
;
A
#
# COMPACT_ATOMS: atom_id res chain seq x y z
N MET A 1 36.06 60.03 -16.92
CA MET A 1 36.53 58.83 -16.20
C MET A 1 35.85 58.59 -14.86
N LEU A 2 35.44 59.61 -14.09
CA LEU A 2 34.80 59.41 -12.78
C LEU A 2 33.35 58.83 -12.85
N GLN A 3 32.57 59.23 -13.87
CA GLN A 3 31.15 58.71 -13.98
C GLN A 3 31.08 57.25 -14.39
N MET A 4 31.99 56.78 -15.22
CA MET A 4 32.00 55.34 -15.64
C MET A 4 32.33 54.39 -14.48
N LYS A 5 33.17 54.77 -13.51
CA LYS A 5 33.50 53.99 -12.32
C LYS A 5 32.31 53.85 -11.35
N ARG A 6 31.42 54.85 -11.29
CA ARG A 6 30.20 54.77 -10.41
C ARG A 6 29.15 53.81 -10.93
N TRP A 7 28.99 53.69 -12.27
CA TRP A 7 28.05 52.77 -12.89
C TRP A 7 28.49 51.30 -12.80
N VAL A 8 29.81 51.05 -12.91
CA VAL A 8 30.37 49.69 -12.74
C VAL A 8 30.21 49.20 -11.29
N GLY A 9 30.41 50.09 -10.31
CA GLY A 9 30.22 49.77 -8.88
C GLY A 9 28.76 49.46 -8.54
N PHE A 10 27.81 50.20 -9.15
CA PHE A 10 26.35 49.96 -8.91
C PHE A 10 25.89 48.66 -9.56
N ALA A 11 26.33 48.32 -10.77
CA ALA A 11 26.02 47.07 -11.44
C ALA A 11 26.61 45.84 -10.70
N ALA A 12 27.83 45.97 -10.15
CA ALA A 12 28.44 44.91 -9.34
C ALA A 12 27.72 44.70 -8.00
N ALA A 13 27.26 45.77 -7.35
CA ALA A 13 26.48 45.69 -6.10
C ALA A 13 25.09 45.09 -6.32
N VAL A 14 24.43 45.40 -7.44
CA VAL A 14 23.12 44.81 -7.80
C VAL A 14 23.28 43.33 -8.16
N MET A 15 24.33 42.91 -8.88
CA MET A 15 24.62 41.52 -9.15
C MET A 15 25.00 40.73 -7.88
N ALA A 16 25.72 41.33 -6.95
CA ALA A 16 26.04 40.71 -5.67
C ALA A 16 24.78 40.55 -4.77
N LEU A 17 23.87 41.52 -4.78
CA LEU A 17 22.57 41.43 -4.08
C LEU A 17 21.62 40.39 -4.71
N LEU A 18 21.61 40.26 -6.03
CA LEU A 18 20.87 39.25 -6.75
C LEU A 18 21.45 37.83 -6.52
N ALA A 19 22.78 37.72 -6.46
CA ALA A 19 23.44 36.44 -6.12
C ALA A 19 23.22 36.04 -4.66
N MET A 20 23.22 37.01 -3.71
CA MET A 20 22.88 36.74 -2.31
C MET A 20 21.39 36.44 -2.11
N ALA A 21 20.49 37.02 -2.88
CA ALA A 21 19.06 36.68 -2.87
C ALA A 21 18.80 35.30 -3.48
N ALA A 22 19.58 34.85 -4.47
CA ALA A 22 19.49 33.53 -5.06
C ALA A 22 20.03 32.40 -4.13
N THR A 23 20.99 32.71 -3.24
CA THR A 23 21.50 31.75 -2.24
C THR A 23 20.64 31.65 -0.98
N ALA A 24 19.73 32.59 -0.76
CA ALA A 24 18.90 32.66 0.46
C ALA A 24 17.62 31.82 0.40
N LEU A 25 17.35 31.04 -0.67
CA LEU A 25 16.12 30.26 -0.83
C LEU A 25 16.33 28.83 -1.31
N ALA A 26 17.49 28.26 -1.13
CA ALA A 26 17.57 26.79 -1.11
C ALA A 26 17.09 26.35 0.29
N ALA A 27 15.79 26.16 0.47
CA ALA A 27 15.27 25.50 1.65
C ALA A 27 16.07 24.20 1.86
N GLU A 28 16.64 24.04 3.06
CA GLU A 28 17.43 22.85 3.40
C GLU A 28 16.57 21.63 3.16
N VAL A 29 16.96 20.79 2.18
CA VAL A 29 16.20 19.59 1.80
C VAL A 29 16.46 18.54 2.87
N LYS A 30 15.43 18.22 3.66
CA LYS A 30 15.49 17.25 4.76
C LYS A 30 15.34 15.83 4.22
N ALA A 31 16.20 14.91 4.61
CA ALA A 31 15.97 13.48 4.38
C ALA A 31 14.71 13.04 5.12
N LEU A 32 13.81 12.36 4.42
CA LEU A 32 12.61 11.75 4.99
C LEU A 32 12.64 10.24 4.71
N ASP A 33 12.87 9.45 5.76
CA ASP A 33 12.91 8.00 5.67
C ASP A 33 11.49 7.45 5.52
N THR A 34 11.24 6.73 4.42
CA THR A 34 9.92 6.22 4.06
C THR A 34 9.96 4.72 3.83
N THR A 35 8.85 4.01 4.12
CA THR A 35 8.75 2.55 4.03
C THR A 35 7.78 2.11 2.94
N TRP A 36 8.19 1.11 2.14
CA TRP A 36 7.45 0.66 0.97
C TRP A 36 7.66 -0.82 0.67
N GLN A 37 6.74 -1.37 -0.11
CA GLN A 37 6.91 -2.64 -0.82
C GLN A 37 6.99 -2.38 -2.33
N ALA A 38 7.36 -3.37 -3.13
CA ALA A 38 7.39 -3.23 -4.58
C ALA A 38 5.97 -3.38 -5.17
N GLU A 39 5.08 -2.44 -4.84
CA GLU A 39 3.64 -2.46 -5.08
C GLU A 39 3.15 -1.10 -5.63
N HIS A 40 1.85 -1.04 -5.98
CA HIS A 40 1.25 0.11 -6.66
C HIS A 40 1.42 1.43 -5.91
N GLU A 41 1.18 1.45 -4.61
CA GLU A 41 1.26 2.66 -3.78
C GLU A 41 2.65 3.29 -3.77
N THR A 42 3.69 2.49 -4.00
CA THR A 42 5.09 2.90 -4.02
C THR A 42 5.47 3.64 -5.29
N PHE A 43 4.73 3.42 -6.38
CA PHE A 43 4.90 4.21 -7.60
C PHE A 43 4.72 5.70 -7.34
N VAL A 44 3.78 6.09 -6.52
CA VAL A 44 3.45 7.49 -6.24
C VAL A 44 4.65 8.28 -5.72
N PRO A 45 5.31 7.90 -4.59
CA PRO A 45 6.49 8.62 -4.10
C PRO A 45 7.71 8.43 -5.00
N TRP A 46 7.86 7.28 -5.68
CA TRP A 46 8.92 7.11 -6.66
C TRP A 46 8.75 8.11 -7.82
N TYR A 47 7.54 8.24 -8.36
CA TYR A 47 7.23 9.18 -9.44
C TYR A 47 7.43 10.64 -8.99
N ALA A 48 7.01 10.97 -7.77
CA ALA A 48 7.24 12.26 -7.16
C ALA A 48 8.75 12.62 -7.10
N LYS A 49 9.61 11.65 -6.75
CA LYS A 49 11.07 11.83 -6.79
C LYS A 49 11.57 12.08 -8.21
N GLN A 50 11.09 11.32 -9.21
CA GLN A 50 11.49 11.53 -10.61
C GLN A 50 11.11 12.93 -11.11
N LYS A 51 9.99 13.49 -10.61
CA LYS A 51 9.51 14.84 -10.92
C LYS A 51 10.12 15.93 -10.05
N GLY A 52 10.88 15.58 -9.00
CA GLY A 52 11.47 16.53 -8.04
C GLY A 52 10.44 17.18 -7.10
N TRP A 53 9.25 16.61 -6.98
CA TRP A 53 8.17 17.15 -6.13
C TRP A 53 8.50 17.01 -4.63
N ASP A 54 9.19 15.95 -4.25
CA ASP A 54 9.71 15.76 -2.90
C ASP A 54 10.67 16.90 -2.52
N LYS A 55 11.62 17.24 -3.40
CA LYS A 55 12.57 18.34 -3.18
C LYS A 55 11.88 19.70 -3.14
N ALA A 56 10.89 19.92 -4.00
CA ALA A 56 10.09 21.14 -4.00
C ALA A 56 9.30 21.31 -2.69
N ALA A 57 8.92 20.21 -2.05
CA ALA A 57 8.28 20.19 -0.73
C ALA A 57 9.29 20.23 0.45
N GLY A 58 10.59 20.37 0.17
CA GLY A 58 11.65 20.41 1.18
C GLY A 58 12.13 19.04 1.68
N PHE A 59 11.85 17.94 0.95
CA PHE A 59 12.25 16.58 1.30
C PHE A 59 13.16 15.93 0.26
N ASP A 60 13.98 14.99 0.72
CA ASP A 60 14.61 13.96 -0.12
C ASP A 60 14.12 12.62 0.43
N PHE A 61 13.13 12.01 -0.24
CA PHE A 61 12.56 10.73 0.18
C PHE A 61 13.62 9.62 0.12
N LYS A 62 13.93 9.03 1.27
CA LYS A 62 14.74 7.83 1.41
C LYS A 62 13.80 6.63 1.44
N MET A 63 13.67 5.95 0.31
CA MET A 63 12.71 4.86 0.13
C MET A 63 13.33 3.54 0.60
N HIS A 64 12.92 3.04 1.76
CA HIS A 64 13.32 1.73 2.28
C HIS A 64 12.33 0.67 1.81
N MET A 65 12.83 -0.32 1.05
CA MET A 65 12.02 -1.39 0.46
C MET A 65 12.03 -2.62 1.36
N PHE A 66 10.87 -3.25 1.54
CA PHE A 66 10.68 -4.45 2.35
C PHE A 66 9.90 -5.51 1.56
N ASP A 67 10.12 -6.79 1.89
CA ASP A 67 9.48 -7.91 1.21
C ASP A 67 8.05 -8.18 1.69
N SER A 68 7.67 -7.63 2.85
CA SER A 68 6.32 -7.78 3.41
C SER A 68 5.96 -6.63 4.36
N GLY A 69 4.65 -6.40 4.54
CA GLY A 69 4.17 -5.38 5.48
C GLY A 69 4.55 -5.65 6.93
N MET A 70 4.67 -6.91 7.35
CA MET A 70 5.12 -7.23 8.70
C MET A 70 6.61 -6.89 8.89
N ALA A 71 7.46 -7.11 7.88
CA ALA A 71 8.85 -6.67 7.93
C ALA A 71 8.99 -5.14 8.07
N GLN A 72 8.11 -4.37 7.42
CA GLN A 72 8.02 -2.91 7.62
C GLN A 72 7.72 -2.56 9.09
N ILE A 73 6.71 -3.21 9.69
CA ILE A 73 6.30 -2.96 11.08
C ILE A 73 7.42 -3.34 12.06
N GLU A 74 8.12 -4.44 11.84
CA GLU A 74 9.24 -4.89 12.67
C GLU A 74 10.46 -3.96 12.60
N ALA A 75 10.62 -3.20 11.51
CA ALA A 75 11.68 -2.20 11.33
C ALA A 75 11.39 -0.86 12.05
N LEU A 76 10.14 -0.58 12.43
CA LEU A 76 9.75 0.70 13.04
C LEU A 76 10.45 1.00 14.37
N PRO A 77 10.63 0.05 15.32
CA PRO A 77 11.36 0.33 16.58
C PRO A 77 12.79 0.82 16.37
N ALA A 78 13.43 0.39 15.28
CA ALA A 78 14.77 0.85 14.90
C ALA A 78 14.78 2.21 14.18
N LYS A 79 13.58 2.85 14.05
CA LYS A 79 13.41 4.15 13.37
C LYS A 79 13.97 4.17 11.94
N GLN A 80 13.89 3.03 11.24
CA GLN A 80 14.35 2.94 9.86
C GLN A 80 13.44 3.74 8.90
N TRP A 81 12.23 4.09 9.33
CA TRP A 81 11.29 4.90 8.60
C TRP A 81 10.38 5.68 9.54
N VAL A 82 9.73 6.72 9.04
CA VAL A 82 8.79 7.55 9.80
C VAL A 82 7.39 7.63 9.17
N VAL A 83 7.29 7.50 7.84
CA VAL A 83 6.02 7.44 7.09
C VAL A 83 6.16 6.48 5.91
N GLY A 84 5.05 6.04 5.33
CA GLY A 84 5.07 5.21 4.12
C GLY A 84 3.76 4.50 3.85
N GLY A 85 3.80 3.39 3.09
CA GLY A 85 2.63 2.59 2.73
C GLY A 85 2.75 1.13 3.16
N THR A 86 1.62 0.51 3.50
CA THR A 86 1.52 -0.93 3.82
C THR A 86 0.08 -1.43 3.71
N GLY A 87 -0.13 -2.73 3.73
CA GLY A 87 -1.47 -3.33 3.78
C GLY A 87 -2.24 -3.01 5.07
N GLY A 88 -3.57 -2.97 4.98
CA GLY A 88 -4.44 -2.73 6.13
C GLY A 88 -4.27 -3.75 7.28
N VAL A 89 -3.85 -4.97 6.96
CA VAL A 89 -3.59 -6.03 7.95
C VAL A 89 -2.30 -5.76 8.76
N PRO A 90 -1.11 -5.56 8.16
CA PRO A 90 0.08 -5.15 8.89
C PRO A 90 -0.12 -3.88 9.71
N MET A 91 -0.92 -2.92 9.20
CA MET A 91 -1.25 -1.68 9.92
C MET A 91 -1.85 -1.94 11.30
N MET A 92 -2.77 -2.89 11.43
CA MET A 92 -3.37 -3.23 12.74
C MET A 92 -2.30 -3.67 13.75
N PHE A 93 -1.36 -4.50 13.31
CA PHE A 93 -0.25 -4.94 14.17
C PHE A 93 0.73 -3.81 14.46
N GLY A 94 0.95 -2.91 13.49
CA GLY A 94 1.73 -1.68 13.67
C GLY A 94 1.12 -0.77 14.74
N ALA A 95 -0.20 -0.55 14.70
CA ALA A 95 -0.91 0.21 15.72
C ALA A 95 -0.81 -0.43 17.10
N LEU A 96 -1.00 -1.77 17.16
CA LEU A 96 -1.04 -2.50 18.42
C LEU A 96 0.32 -2.58 19.11
N ARG A 97 1.38 -2.86 18.34
CA ARG A 97 2.70 -3.23 18.86
C ARG A 97 3.73 -2.12 18.78
N GLN A 98 3.62 -1.22 17.81
CA GLN A 98 4.65 -0.25 17.45
C GLN A 98 4.15 1.20 17.44
N ASN A 99 2.94 1.44 17.93
CA ASN A 99 2.37 2.78 18.05
C ASN A 99 2.34 3.55 16.71
N ALA A 100 1.90 2.89 15.63
CA ALA A 100 1.76 3.51 14.31
C ALA A 100 0.35 4.12 14.12
N TYR A 101 0.27 5.20 13.34
CA TYR A 101 -0.98 5.78 12.84
C TYR A 101 -1.30 5.31 11.42
N LEU A 102 -2.59 5.11 11.13
CA LEU A 102 -3.15 5.11 9.79
C LEU A 102 -3.52 6.55 9.44
N ILE A 103 -2.85 7.13 8.46
CA ILE A 103 -2.93 8.57 8.13
C ILE A 103 -3.62 8.88 6.80
N ALA A 104 -3.73 7.91 5.89
CA ALA A 104 -4.45 8.02 4.62
C ALA A 104 -4.67 6.63 4.00
N ILE A 105 -5.46 6.56 2.92
CA ILE A 105 -5.61 5.38 2.06
C ILE A 105 -4.74 5.59 0.81
N ALA A 106 -3.98 4.59 0.39
CA ALA A 106 -3.20 4.64 -0.84
C ALA A 106 -4.05 4.22 -2.04
N ASN A 107 -4.57 2.99 -2.02
CA ASN A 107 -5.39 2.41 -3.08
C ASN A 107 -6.26 1.25 -2.56
N ASP A 108 -7.17 0.76 -3.42
CA ASP A 108 -7.92 -0.48 -3.22
C ASP A 108 -7.19 -1.64 -3.90
N GLU A 109 -6.95 -2.73 -3.17
CA GLU A 109 -6.31 -3.97 -3.66
C GLU A 109 -7.25 -5.18 -3.65
N SER A 110 -8.54 -4.97 -3.54
CA SER A 110 -9.49 -6.08 -3.34
C SER A 110 -9.52 -7.09 -4.49
N VAL A 111 -9.17 -6.68 -5.71
CA VAL A 111 -9.11 -7.59 -6.87
C VAL A 111 -7.71 -8.15 -7.13
N THR A 112 -6.69 -7.58 -6.53
CA THR A 112 -5.28 -7.93 -6.76
C THR A 112 -4.67 -8.74 -5.64
N ASN A 113 -5.44 -9.03 -4.57
CA ASN A 113 -5.12 -10.04 -3.55
C ASN A 113 -5.94 -11.30 -3.83
N ALA A 114 -5.30 -12.35 -4.34
CA ALA A 114 -5.99 -13.50 -4.93
C ALA A 114 -5.40 -14.85 -4.53
N VAL A 115 -6.28 -15.85 -4.54
CA VAL A 115 -5.92 -17.27 -4.51
C VAL A 115 -5.81 -17.78 -5.94
N LEU A 116 -4.65 -18.28 -6.31
CA LEU A 116 -4.40 -18.84 -7.63
C LEU A 116 -4.21 -20.36 -7.54
N VAL A 117 -4.60 -21.03 -8.62
CA VAL A 117 -4.45 -22.49 -8.79
C VAL A 117 -3.89 -22.80 -10.16
N ARG A 118 -3.32 -23.99 -10.35
CA ARG A 118 -2.87 -24.45 -11.67
C ARG A 118 -4.07 -24.65 -12.60
N PRO A 119 -3.88 -24.54 -13.94
CA PRO A 119 -4.99 -24.63 -14.90
C PRO A 119 -5.71 -25.98 -14.94
N ASP A 120 -5.05 -27.05 -14.50
CA ASP A 120 -5.58 -28.40 -14.38
C ASP A 120 -6.16 -28.72 -12.99
N SER A 121 -6.17 -27.76 -12.07
CA SER A 121 -6.65 -27.95 -10.70
C SER A 121 -8.11 -28.39 -10.65
N PRO A 122 -8.45 -29.42 -9.86
CA PRO A 122 -9.83 -29.84 -9.65
C PRO A 122 -10.70 -28.75 -8.98
N ILE A 123 -10.08 -27.76 -8.33
CA ILE A 123 -10.75 -26.61 -7.72
C ILE A 123 -11.54 -25.81 -8.76
N LEU A 124 -11.03 -25.72 -10.01
CA LEU A 124 -11.69 -24.99 -11.10
C LEU A 124 -12.95 -25.68 -11.68
N LYS A 125 -13.21 -26.91 -11.30
CA LYS A 125 -14.39 -27.67 -11.81
C LYS A 125 -15.71 -27.17 -11.22
N THR A 126 -15.68 -26.54 -10.07
CA THR A 126 -16.87 -25.99 -9.40
C THR A 126 -16.74 -24.48 -9.28
N LYS A 127 -17.70 -23.72 -9.83
CA LYS A 127 -17.81 -22.27 -9.72
C LYS A 127 -19.14 -21.93 -9.05
N GLY A 128 -19.15 -20.98 -8.12
CA GLY A 128 -20.37 -20.51 -7.47
C GLY A 128 -21.00 -21.58 -6.55
N PHE A 129 -20.20 -22.42 -5.88
CA PHE A 129 -20.69 -23.36 -4.86
C PHE A 129 -21.59 -22.66 -3.84
N ASN A 130 -21.18 -21.47 -3.41
CA ASN A 130 -22.00 -20.58 -2.58
C ASN A 130 -22.70 -19.56 -3.46
N PRO A 131 -24.04 -19.54 -3.55
CA PRO A 131 -24.76 -18.58 -4.39
C PRO A 131 -24.53 -17.11 -4.05
N LYS A 132 -24.06 -16.79 -2.84
CA LYS A 132 -23.66 -15.42 -2.44
C LYS A 132 -22.33 -14.99 -3.05
N HIS A 133 -21.53 -15.94 -3.54
CA HIS A 133 -20.21 -15.75 -4.13
C HIS A 133 -20.12 -16.48 -5.48
N PRO A 134 -20.90 -16.08 -6.50
CA PRO A 134 -21.08 -16.83 -7.74
C PRO A 134 -19.81 -16.92 -8.59
N GLU A 135 -18.84 -16.01 -8.36
CA GLU A 135 -17.58 -15.97 -9.11
C GLU A 135 -16.47 -16.80 -8.47
N VAL A 136 -16.64 -17.26 -7.23
CA VAL A 136 -15.65 -18.03 -6.48
C VAL A 136 -15.61 -19.48 -6.97
N PHE A 137 -14.39 -19.98 -7.24
CA PHE A 137 -14.14 -21.37 -7.60
C PHE A 137 -13.81 -22.22 -6.36
N GLY A 138 -14.19 -23.50 -6.43
CA GLY A 138 -13.96 -24.53 -5.41
C GLY A 138 -15.25 -25.01 -4.76
N SER A 139 -15.10 -26.07 -4.01
CA SER A 139 -16.11 -26.63 -3.10
C SER A 139 -15.39 -27.18 -1.86
N PRO A 140 -16.11 -27.48 -0.74
CA PRO A 140 -15.48 -28.09 0.42
C PRO A 140 -14.69 -29.34 0.07
N GLU A 141 -15.22 -30.21 -0.81
CA GLU A 141 -14.59 -31.46 -1.21
C GLU A 141 -13.29 -31.23 -1.99
N SER A 142 -13.24 -30.20 -2.84
CA SER A 142 -12.07 -29.93 -3.67
C SER A 142 -10.95 -29.19 -2.94
N VAL A 143 -11.25 -28.55 -1.78
CA VAL A 143 -10.32 -27.66 -1.06
C VAL A 143 -9.88 -28.21 0.28
N LYS A 144 -10.73 -28.95 0.99
CA LYS A 144 -10.39 -29.52 2.31
C LYS A 144 -9.16 -30.42 2.24
N GLY A 145 -8.23 -30.24 3.20
CA GLY A 145 -6.97 -30.98 3.27
C GLY A 145 -5.89 -30.52 2.28
N LYS A 146 -6.16 -29.52 1.44
CA LYS A 146 -5.20 -28.99 0.48
C LYS A 146 -4.08 -28.19 1.14
N THR A 147 -2.93 -28.16 0.49
CA THR A 147 -1.79 -27.33 0.89
C THR A 147 -1.83 -26.00 0.15
N ILE A 148 -1.85 -24.90 0.90
CA ILE A 148 -1.88 -23.54 0.37
C ILE A 148 -0.58 -22.82 0.75
N LEU A 149 0.09 -22.24 -0.23
CA LEU A 149 1.26 -21.39 0.00
C LEU A 149 0.77 -19.95 0.18
N ALA A 150 1.13 -19.31 1.29
CA ALA A 150 0.68 -17.95 1.61
C ALA A 150 1.65 -17.24 2.56
N THR A 151 1.72 -15.93 2.46
CA THR A 151 2.33 -15.09 3.50
C THR A 151 1.29 -14.87 4.59
N THR A 152 1.54 -15.40 5.80
CA THR A 152 0.58 -15.24 6.91
C THR A 152 0.61 -13.83 7.50
N ILE A 153 -0.52 -13.40 8.10
CA ILE A 153 -0.69 -12.05 8.66
C ILE A 153 -0.46 -10.98 7.57
N SER A 154 -1.13 -11.17 6.44
CA SER A 154 -1.12 -10.26 5.28
C SER A 154 -2.53 -10.10 4.70
N SER A 155 -2.70 -9.15 3.79
CA SER A 155 -3.92 -9.01 2.99
C SER A 155 -4.19 -10.27 2.16
N GLY A 156 -3.16 -10.96 1.68
CA GLY A 156 -3.28 -12.26 1.02
C GLY A 156 -3.85 -13.33 1.94
N HIS A 157 -3.40 -13.41 3.21
CA HIS A 157 -3.99 -14.33 4.18
C HIS A 157 -5.50 -14.07 4.37
N TYR A 158 -5.87 -12.79 4.45
CA TYR A 158 -7.29 -12.41 4.50
C TYR A 158 -8.04 -12.87 3.25
N ALA A 159 -7.48 -12.69 2.04
CA ALA A 159 -8.08 -13.18 0.80
C ALA A 159 -8.32 -14.69 0.82
N MET A 160 -7.33 -15.48 1.25
CA MET A 160 -7.45 -16.94 1.40
C MET A 160 -8.55 -17.32 2.37
N SER A 161 -8.58 -16.71 3.52
CA SER A 161 -9.56 -17.10 4.55
C SER A 161 -10.97 -16.66 4.18
N LEU A 162 -11.15 -15.55 3.45
CA LEU A 162 -12.44 -15.18 2.85
C LEU A 162 -12.88 -16.22 1.81
N TRP A 163 -11.98 -16.69 0.95
CA TRP A 163 -12.24 -17.77 0.01
C TRP A 163 -12.69 -19.05 0.72
N LEU A 164 -11.95 -19.47 1.76
CA LEU A 164 -12.32 -20.63 2.57
C LEU A 164 -13.70 -20.45 3.22
N LYS A 165 -13.97 -19.27 3.80
CA LYS A 165 -15.27 -18.93 4.41
C LYS A 165 -16.40 -18.97 3.38
N ALA A 166 -16.18 -18.50 2.15
CA ALA A 166 -17.15 -18.58 1.07
C ALA A 166 -17.52 -20.03 0.73
N LEU A 167 -16.59 -20.96 0.92
CA LEU A 167 -16.78 -22.41 0.74
C LEU A 167 -17.27 -23.14 2.01
N GLY A 168 -17.53 -22.42 3.12
CA GLY A 168 -17.90 -23.03 4.41
C GLY A 168 -16.74 -23.72 5.13
N LEU A 169 -15.51 -23.36 4.79
CA LEU A 169 -14.27 -23.86 5.39
C LEU A 169 -13.59 -22.78 6.23
N THR A 170 -12.57 -23.19 6.97
CA THR A 170 -11.70 -22.36 7.79
C THR A 170 -10.23 -22.67 7.51
N ASP A 171 -9.32 -21.85 8.01
CA ASP A 171 -7.87 -22.09 7.94
C ASP A 171 -7.45 -23.45 8.52
N LYS A 172 -8.25 -24.01 9.45
CA LYS A 172 -8.00 -25.34 10.06
C LYS A 172 -8.30 -26.51 9.13
N ASP A 173 -9.05 -26.28 8.07
CA ASP A 173 -9.43 -27.30 7.08
C ASP A 173 -8.38 -27.51 5.99
N VAL A 174 -7.30 -26.69 5.99
CA VAL A 174 -6.22 -26.71 4.99
C VAL A 174 -4.85 -26.72 5.69
N THR A 175 -3.79 -27.02 4.93
CA THR A 175 -2.40 -26.88 5.40
C THR A 175 -1.81 -25.60 4.82
N ILE A 176 -1.54 -24.61 5.67
CA ILE A 176 -0.93 -23.34 5.25
C ILE A 176 0.59 -23.44 5.40
N LYS A 177 1.32 -23.22 4.31
CA LYS A 177 2.79 -23.05 4.32
C LYS A 177 3.11 -21.59 4.21
N ASN A 178 3.65 -21.02 5.31
CA ASN A 178 4.06 -19.60 5.37
C ASN A 178 5.37 -19.39 4.64
N MET A 179 5.38 -18.49 3.67
CA MET A 179 6.58 -18.01 2.95
C MET A 179 6.29 -16.67 2.28
N ASP A 180 7.34 -15.92 1.96
CA ASP A 180 7.21 -14.64 1.27
C ASP A 180 6.71 -14.81 -0.17
N PRO A 181 6.11 -13.77 -0.79
CA PRO A 181 5.45 -13.88 -2.10
C PRO A 181 6.35 -14.44 -3.21
N ALA A 182 7.60 -13.99 -3.29
CA ALA A 182 8.56 -14.49 -4.28
C ALA A 182 8.88 -15.99 -4.07
N GLN A 183 8.99 -16.43 -2.81
CA GLN A 183 9.17 -17.83 -2.45
C GLN A 183 7.92 -18.64 -2.77
N CYS A 184 6.73 -18.09 -2.54
CA CYS A 184 5.45 -18.71 -2.93
C CYS A 184 5.41 -18.99 -4.45
N VAL A 185 5.77 -18.00 -5.27
CA VAL A 185 5.83 -18.16 -6.74
C VAL A 185 6.80 -19.27 -7.11
N ALA A 186 8.04 -19.23 -6.59
CA ALA A 186 9.07 -20.22 -6.92
C ALA A 186 8.70 -21.65 -6.48
N ALA A 187 8.09 -21.80 -5.30
CA ALA A 187 7.65 -23.10 -4.80
C ALA A 187 6.47 -23.65 -5.59
N PHE A 188 5.47 -22.80 -5.89
CA PHE A 188 4.29 -23.22 -6.63
C PHE A 188 4.61 -23.60 -8.09
N GLU A 189 5.55 -22.91 -8.71
CA GLU A 189 6.08 -23.26 -10.05
C GLU A 189 6.71 -24.66 -10.08
N LYS A 190 7.39 -25.06 -8.99
CA LYS A 190 7.97 -26.42 -8.83
C LYS A 190 6.96 -27.50 -8.44
N GLY A 191 5.65 -27.20 -8.46
CA GLY A 191 4.61 -28.16 -8.13
C GLY A 191 4.28 -28.29 -6.64
N ILE A 192 4.87 -27.45 -5.76
CA ILE A 192 4.61 -27.49 -4.33
C ILE A 192 3.28 -26.76 -4.03
N GLY A 193 2.43 -27.36 -3.21
CA GLY A 193 1.11 -26.84 -2.85
C GLY A 193 0.04 -27.05 -3.93
N ASP A 194 -1.22 -26.95 -3.54
CA ASP A 194 -2.40 -27.10 -4.39
C ASP A 194 -2.94 -25.73 -4.85
N ALA A 195 -2.74 -24.70 -4.01
CA ALA A 195 -3.07 -23.31 -4.29
C ALA A 195 -1.95 -22.40 -3.79
N VAL A 196 -1.90 -21.18 -4.31
CA VAL A 196 -0.98 -20.13 -3.88
C VAL A 196 -1.73 -18.82 -3.72
N VAL A 197 -1.39 -18.06 -2.69
CA VAL A 197 -1.95 -16.74 -2.42
C VAL A 197 -0.92 -15.70 -2.75
N LEU A 198 -1.29 -14.79 -3.63
CA LEU A 198 -0.44 -13.73 -4.10
C LEU A 198 -1.22 -12.41 -4.19
N TRP A 199 -0.48 -11.32 -4.11
CA TRP A 199 -0.98 -9.99 -4.48
C TRP A 199 -0.14 -9.42 -5.64
N ALA A 200 -0.64 -8.35 -6.25
CA ALA A 200 0.09 -7.66 -7.31
C ALA A 200 1.42 -7.06 -6.75
N PRO A 201 2.52 -7.10 -7.52
CA PRO A 201 2.58 -7.61 -8.91
C PRO A 201 2.89 -9.11 -9.02
N GLN A 202 3.12 -9.84 -7.91
CA GLN A 202 3.45 -11.28 -7.95
C GLN A 202 2.27 -12.12 -8.48
N MET A 203 1.04 -11.66 -8.28
CA MET A 203 -0.15 -12.28 -8.88
C MET A 203 -0.02 -12.34 -10.42
N TYR A 204 0.45 -11.27 -11.05
CA TYR A 204 0.62 -11.24 -12.52
C TYR A 204 1.69 -12.21 -13.01
N ASN A 205 2.77 -12.41 -12.23
CA ASN A 205 3.75 -13.46 -12.53
C ASN A 205 3.08 -14.85 -12.55
N GLY A 206 2.15 -15.11 -11.63
CA GLY A 206 1.35 -16.33 -11.63
C GLY A 206 0.45 -16.44 -12.86
N LEU A 207 -0.24 -15.38 -13.25
CA LEU A 207 -1.09 -15.35 -14.44
C LEU A 207 -0.30 -15.62 -15.72
N LYS A 208 0.89 -15.04 -15.88
CA LYS A 208 1.81 -15.34 -16.99
C LYS A 208 2.17 -16.81 -17.09
N LYS A 209 2.31 -17.50 -15.96
CA LYS A 209 2.58 -18.94 -15.90
C LYS A 209 1.33 -19.79 -16.20
N GLY A 210 0.20 -19.14 -16.54
CA GLY A 210 -1.06 -19.78 -16.87
C GLY A 210 -1.91 -20.15 -15.66
N TRP A 211 -1.51 -19.78 -14.44
CA TRP A 211 -2.33 -20.03 -13.23
C TRP A 211 -3.64 -19.26 -13.33
N LYS A 212 -4.66 -19.72 -12.63
CA LYS A 212 -6.01 -19.19 -12.69
C LYS A 212 -6.43 -18.66 -11.32
N VAL A 213 -7.10 -17.52 -11.30
CA VAL A 213 -7.70 -16.97 -10.08
C VAL A 213 -8.86 -17.87 -9.68
N ALA A 214 -8.78 -18.45 -8.49
CA ALA A 214 -9.88 -19.20 -7.88
C ALA A 214 -10.79 -18.27 -7.07
N SER A 215 -10.25 -17.24 -6.45
CA SER A 215 -10.94 -16.18 -5.71
C SER A 215 -10.04 -14.98 -5.51
N ASP A 216 -10.63 -13.82 -5.33
CA ASP A 216 -9.99 -12.61 -4.81
C ASP A 216 -10.82 -12.05 -3.65
N VAL A 217 -10.32 -10.99 -2.98
CA VAL A 217 -11.03 -10.40 -1.82
C VAL A 217 -12.41 -9.89 -2.23
N LYS A 218 -12.53 -9.22 -3.39
CA LYS A 218 -13.80 -8.65 -3.85
C LYS A 218 -14.82 -9.73 -4.18
N THR A 219 -14.44 -10.75 -4.93
CA THR A 219 -15.34 -11.86 -5.29
C THR A 219 -15.77 -12.68 -4.06
N ALA A 220 -14.92 -12.75 -3.02
CA ALA A 220 -15.25 -13.35 -1.73
C ALA A 220 -16.01 -12.39 -0.78
N GLY A 221 -16.38 -11.19 -1.23
CA GLY A 221 -17.22 -10.23 -0.50
C GLY A 221 -16.51 -9.39 0.54
N GLY A 222 -15.19 -9.26 0.45
CA GLY A 222 -14.37 -8.41 1.31
C GLY A 222 -13.92 -7.10 0.66
N PHE A 223 -13.17 -6.33 1.43
CA PHE A 223 -12.46 -5.12 0.98
C PHE A 223 -11.09 -5.06 1.67
N VAL A 224 -10.06 -4.70 0.92
CA VAL A 224 -8.69 -4.57 1.45
C VAL A 224 -8.04 -3.30 0.90
N PRO A 225 -7.91 -2.25 1.73
CA PRO A 225 -7.16 -1.07 1.36
C PRO A 225 -5.66 -1.28 1.62
N ILE A 226 -4.84 -0.66 0.76
CA ILE A 226 -3.50 -0.25 1.13
C ILE A 226 -3.58 1.11 1.78
N VAL A 227 -2.84 1.29 2.86
CA VAL A 227 -2.92 2.46 3.71
C VAL A 227 -1.58 3.17 3.83
N LEU A 228 -1.61 4.48 4.00
CA LEU A 228 -0.44 5.24 4.42
C LEU A 228 -0.36 5.24 5.94
N ILE A 229 0.85 4.99 6.43
CA ILE A 229 1.15 4.85 7.85
C ILE A 229 2.20 5.85 8.31
N GLY A 230 2.22 6.12 9.61
CA GLY A 230 3.25 6.96 10.21
C GLY A 230 3.60 6.51 11.63
N ASP A 231 4.89 6.66 11.98
CA ASP A 231 5.33 6.58 13.38
C ASP A 231 4.60 7.66 14.18
N LYS A 232 3.81 7.25 15.16
CA LYS A 232 2.97 8.17 15.93
C LYS A 232 3.79 9.30 16.59
N ASP A 233 4.94 8.96 17.18
CA ASP A 233 5.78 9.94 17.87
C ASP A 233 6.34 10.99 16.91
N TYR A 234 6.74 10.55 15.71
CA TYR A 234 7.17 11.46 14.65
C TYR A 234 6.02 12.32 14.16
N CYS A 235 4.88 11.71 13.87
CA CYS A 235 3.70 12.38 13.35
C CYS A 235 3.17 13.47 14.32
N ASP A 236 3.13 13.16 15.61
CA ASP A 236 2.65 14.12 16.61
C ASP A 236 3.61 15.28 16.83
N LYS A 237 4.93 15.05 16.68
CA LYS A 237 5.96 16.09 16.79
C LYS A 237 6.09 16.96 15.53
N ASN A 238 5.78 16.39 14.36
CA ASN A 238 6.03 17.02 13.07
C ASN A 238 4.77 17.01 12.15
N PRO A 239 3.60 17.47 12.61
CA PRO A 239 2.34 17.33 11.88
C PRO A 239 2.35 18.02 10.50
N GLU A 240 3.03 19.15 10.37
CA GLU A 240 3.16 19.86 9.07
C GLU A 240 4.06 19.10 8.08
N GLU A 241 5.09 18.40 8.56
CA GLU A 241 5.93 17.57 7.71
C GLU A 241 5.15 16.39 7.15
N VAL A 242 4.33 15.74 7.99
CA VAL A 242 3.43 14.66 7.56
C VAL A 242 2.40 15.19 6.55
N ALA A 243 1.84 16.37 6.78
CA ALA A 243 0.91 16.98 5.84
C ALA A 243 1.58 17.35 4.51
N ARG A 244 2.82 17.83 4.51
CA ARG A 244 3.60 18.08 3.27
C ARG A 244 3.95 16.79 2.54
N PHE A 245 4.31 15.71 3.26
CA PHE A 245 4.47 14.37 2.67
C PHE A 245 3.18 13.94 1.97
N LEU A 246 2.03 14.03 2.66
CA LEU A 246 0.73 13.70 2.08
C LEU A 246 0.39 14.60 0.87
N LYS A 247 0.74 15.90 0.91
CA LYS A 247 0.55 16.81 -0.23
C LYS A 247 1.29 16.32 -1.47
N VAL A 248 2.55 15.91 -1.32
CA VAL A 248 3.35 15.33 -2.41
C VAL A 248 2.72 14.02 -2.90
N TYR A 249 2.25 13.18 -1.97
CA TYR A 249 1.58 11.93 -2.31
C TYR A 249 0.30 12.20 -3.12
N PHE A 250 -0.55 13.12 -2.69
CA PHE A 250 -1.78 13.48 -3.40
C PHE A 250 -1.52 14.13 -4.76
N GLN A 251 -0.43 14.86 -4.93
CA GLN A 251 -0.01 15.34 -6.26
C GLN A 251 0.25 14.16 -7.21
N GLY A 252 0.81 13.06 -6.74
CA GLY A 252 0.97 11.83 -7.51
C GLY A 252 -0.37 11.11 -7.76
N ILE A 253 -1.28 11.10 -6.78
CA ILE A 253 -2.66 10.58 -6.96
C ILE A 253 -3.40 11.38 -8.04
N ASP A 254 -3.27 12.71 -8.06
CA ASP A 254 -3.89 13.56 -9.08
C ASP A 254 -3.33 13.25 -10.48
N ALA A 255 -2.02 12.97 -10.58
CA ALA A 255 -1.41 12.51 -11.83
C ALA A 255 -1.98 11.15 -12.27
N LEU A 256 -2.08 10.18 -11.36
CA LEU A 256 -2.70 8.87 -11.65
C LEU A 256 -4.16 9.01 -12.11
N ARG A 257 -4.95 9.86 -11.47
CA ARG A 257 -6.36 10.11 -11.82
C ARG A 257 -6.53 10.81 -13.17
N SER A 258 -5.62 11.73 -13.52
CA SER A 258 -5.70 12.52 -14.76
C SER A 258 -5.07 11.81 -15.96
N GLU A 259 -3.99 11.08 -15.77
CA GLU A 259 -3.23 10.45 -16.85
C GLU A 259 -3.57 8.95 -16.99
N GLY A 260 -3.89 8.26 -15.90
CA GLY A 260 -4.28 6.86 -15.89
C GLY A 260 -3.25 5.95 -16.57
N VAL A 261 -3.70 5.10 -17.47
CA VAL A 261 -2.84 4.16 -18.21
C VAL A 261 -1.77 4.81 -19.09
N LYS A 262 -1.83 6.11 -19.34
CA LYS A 262 -0.75 6.84 -20.03
C LYS A 262 0.54 6.83 -19.22
N LEU A 263 0.48 6.62 -17.91
CA LEU A 263 1.64 6.46 -17.03
C LEU A 263 2.27 5.07 -17.10
N ALA A 264 1.74 4.11 -17.86
CA ALA A 264 2.27 2.76 -17.93
C ALA A 264 3.77 2.68 -18.30
N PRO A 265 4.32 3.50 -19.21
CA PRO A 265 5.76 3.51 -19.47
C PRO A 265 6.59 3.93 -18.24
N GLU A 266 6.12 4.91 -17.46
CA GLU A 266 6.79 5.34 -16.22
C GLU A 266 6.61 4.29 -15.11
N TYR A 267 5.43 3.69 -15.04
CA TYR A 267 5.14 2.61 -14.11
C TYR A 267 6.02 1.38 -14.37
N ALA A 268 6.24 1.00 -15.63
CA ALA A 268 7.16 -0.08 -16.00
C ALA A 268 8.63 0.24 -15.59
N LYS A 269 9.05 1.51 -15.68
CA LYS A 269 10.37 1.94 -15.18
C LYS A 269 10.47 1.80 -13.66
N PHE A 270 9.41 2.18 -12.94
CA PHE A 270 9.32 1.98 -11.49
C PHE A 270 9.45 0.51 -11.11
N LEU A 271 8.67 -0.37 -11.73
CA LEU A 271 8.72 -1.80 -11.47
C LEU A 271 10.10 -2.38 -11.71
N LYS A 272 10.75 -1.98 -12.80
CA LYS A 272 12.15 -2.37 -13.07
C LYS A 272 13.12 -1.85 -11.99
N TRP A 273 12.94 -0.61 -11.52
CA TRP A 273 13.70 -0.06 -10.41
C TRP A 273 13.49 -0.86 -9.13
N ALA A 274 12.25 -1.30 -8.88
CA ALA A 274 11.88 -2.15 -7.75
C ALA A 274 12.31 -3.63 -7.90
N GLY A 275 13.05 -3.98 -8.97
CA GLY A 275 13.53 -5.34 -9.22
C GLY A 275 12.53 -6.28 -9.89
N LEU A 276 11.43 -5.72 -10.42
CA LEU A 276 10.36 -6.48 -11.07
C LEU A 276 10.41 -6.30 -12.59
N ASN A 277 10.23 -7.40 -13.34
CA ASN A 277 10.22 -7.38 -14.79
C ASN A 277 8.79 -7.58 -15.30
N MET A 278 8.08 -6.47 -15.52
CA MET A 278 6.73 -6.43 -16.07
C MET A 278 6.71 -5.70 -17.40
N SER A 279 5.84 -6.16 -18.31
CA SER A 279 5.59 -5.50 -19.59
C SER A 279 4.76 -4.22 -19.40
N GLU A 280 4.70 -3.38 -20.42
CA GLU A 280 3.85 -2.19 -20.39
C GLU A 280 2.35 -2.55 -20.31
N GLU A 281 1.94 -3.67 -20.92
CA GLU A 281 0.56 -4.18 -20.84
C GLU A 281 0.19 -4.57 -19.42
N GLU A 282 1.11 -5.21 -18.68
CA GLU A 282 0.90 -5.54 -17.28
C GLU A 282 0.90 -4.29 -16.40
N ALA A 283 1.74 -3.31 -16.72
CA ALA A 283 1.74 -2.01 -16.07
C ALA A 283 0.41 -1.27 -16.28
N LYS A 284 -0.19 -1.34 -17.48
CA LYS A 284 -1.54 -0.81 -17.75
C LYS A 284 -2.61 -1.51 -16.91
N MET A 285 -2.57 -2.85 -16.91
CA MET A 285 -3.52 -3.64 -16.13
C MET A 285 -3.41 -3.33 -14.63
N ASP A 286 -2.21 -3.18 -14.10
CA ASP A 286 -2.00 -2.85 -12.70
C ASP A 286 -2.54 -1.46 -12.34
N LEU A 287 -2.33 -0.46 -13.20
CA LEU A 287 -2.89 0.88 -13.04
C LEU A 287 -4.43 0.89 -13.04
N GLU A 288 -5.06 0.02 -13.84
CA GLU A 288 -6.53 -0.09 -13.92
C GLU A 288 -7.14 -0.83 -12.72
N LEU A 289 -6.40 -1.79 -12.14
CA LEU A 289 -6.91 -2.66 -11.08
C LEU A 289 -6.71 -2.08 -9.67
N HIS A 290 -6.01 -0.93 -9.54
CA HIS A 290 -5.75 -0.26 -8.27
C HIS A 290 -6.44 1.12 -8.21
N PRO A 291 -7.74 1.20 -7.90
CA PRO A 291 -8.42 2.48 -7.69
C PRO A 291 -7.72 3.30 -6.60
N VAL A 292 -7.45 4.57 -6.89
CA VAL A 292 -6.85 5.54 -5.97
C VAL A 292 -7.85 6.62 -5.61
N PHE A 293 -7.67 7.26 -4.45
CA PHE A 293 -8.61 8.19 -3.85
C PHE A 293 -7.98 9.57 -3.66
N THR A 294 -8.65 10.61 -4.17
CA THR A 294 -8.24 12.01 -4.02
C THR A 294 -8.33 12.46 -2.55
N LEU A 295 -7.67 13.56 -2.21
CA LEU A 295 -7.77 14.17 -0.87
C LEU A 295 -9.23 14.41 -0.45
N GLN A 296 -10.07 14.91 -1.37
CA GLN A 296 -11.49 15.21 -1.07
C GLN A 296 -12.31 13.95 -0.81
N GLU A 297 -12.05 12.87 -1.56
CA GLU A 297 -12.66 11.56 -1.32
C GLU A 297 -12.22 11.02 0.03
N GLN A 298 -10.94 11.13 0.37
CA GLN A 298 -10.41 10.62 1.64
C GLN A 298 -10.93 11.41 2.85
N LEU A 299 -11.04 12.72 2.77
CA LEU A 299 -11.65 13.52 3.85
C LEU A 299 -13.08 13.04 4.18
N LYS A 300 -13.85 12.59 3.16
CA LYS A 300 -15.18 11.98 3.39
C LYS A 300 -15.08 10.58 3.98
N MET A 301 -14.13 9.75 3.51
CA MET A 301 -13.93 8.38 4.00
C MET A 301 -13.50 8.34 5.47
N PHE A 302 -12.74 9.35 5.92
CA PHE A 302 -12.28 9.47 7.31
C PHE A 302 -13.26 10.21 8.21
N ASP A 303 -14.30 10.85 7.65
CA ASP A 303 -15.25 11.63 8.45
C ASP A 303 -16.04 10.73 9.40
N ALA A 304 -15.82 10.94 10.69
CA ALA A 304 -16.51 10.28 11.79
C ALA A 304 -17.51 11.19 12.50
N SER A 305 -17.87 12.34 11.94
CA SER A 305 -18.77 13.32 12.58
C SER A 305 -20.21 12.81 12.77
N ALA A 306 -20.64 11.90 11.89
CA ALA A 306 -21.96 11.26 11.95
C ALA A 306 -21.92 9.84 12.58
N GLY A 307 -20.78 9.41 13.12
CA GLY A 307 -20.59 8.05 13.66
C GLY A 307 -19.31 7.39 13.15
N GLU A 308 -19.34 6.07 12.95
CA GLU A 308 -18.19 5.32 12.44
C GLU A 308 -17.86 5.73 11.00
N SER A 309 -16.60 6.11 10.75
CA SER A 309 -16.14 6.43 9.41
C SER A 309 -15.99 5.18 8.54
N GLN A 310 -15.97 5.34 7.22
CA GLN A 310 -15.75 4.24 6.28
C GLN A 310 -14.41 3.52 6.54
N VAL A 311 -13.34 4.27 6.82
CA VAL A 311 -12.02 3.71 7.13
C VAL A 311 -12.05 2.91 8.43
N GLN A 312 -12.76 3.40 9.46
CA GLN A 312 -12.95 2.64 10.71
C GLN A 312 -13.72 1.34 10.45
N ALA A 313 -14.77 1.37 9.64
CA ALA A 313 -15.56 0.18 9.31
C ALA A 313 -14.69 -0.88 8.61
N TRP A 314 -13.88 -0.51 7.63
CA TRP A 314 -12.97 -1.44 6.95
C TRP A 314 -11.94 -2.05 7.90
N GLN A 315 -11.30 -1.24 8.73
CA GLN A 315 -10.34 -1.73 9.71
C GLN A 315 -11.01 -2.63 10.76
N LYS A 316 -12.22 -2.31 11.16
CA LYS A 316 -13.01 -3.11 12.10
C LYS A 316 -13.31 -4.52 11.56
N ASP A 317 -13.62 -4.65 10.28
CA ASP A 317 -13.85 -5.95 9.65
C ASP A 317 -12.58 -6.81 9.67
N LEU A 318 -11.43 -6.22 9.37
CA LEU A 318 -10.12 -6.89 9.47
C LEU A 318 -9.83 -7.30 10.93
N VAL A 319 -10.03 -6.40 11.90
CA VAL A 319 -9.80 -6.67 13.33
C VAL A 319 -10.66 -7.82 13.82
N LYS A 320 -11.96 -7.79 13.53
CA LYS A 320 -12.88 -8.87 13.89
C LYS A 320 -12.44 -10.20 13.30
N PHE A 321 -12.14 -10.19 11.99
CA PHE A 321 -11.70 -11.37 11.28
C PHE A 321 -10.44 -11.99 11.91
N PHE A 322 -9.39 -11.22 12.16
CA PHE A 322 -8.14 -11.72 12.75
C PHE A 322 -8.29 -12.08 14.23
N THR A 323 -9.27 -11.50 14.94
CA THR A 323 -9.64 -11.92 16.31
C THR A 323 -10.34 -13.28 16.28
N GLU A 324 -11.32 -13.49 15.40
CA GLU A 324 -12.02 -14.76 15.21
C GLU A 324 -11.06 -15.88 14.79
N LEU A 325 -10.07 -15.53 13.95
CA LEU A 325 -9.02 -16.45 13.52
C LEU A 325 -8.01 -16.79 14.64
N GLY A 326 -8.08 -16.11 15.80
CA GLY A 326 -7.16 -16.30 16.93
C GLY A 326 -5.76 -15.73 16.70
N LYS A 327 -5.59 -14.84 15.73
CA LYS A 327 -4.32 -14.12 15.47
C LYS A 327 -4.19 -12.84 16.30
N LEU A 328 -5.30 -12.32 16.79
CA LEU A 328 -5.41 -11.28 17.81
C LEU A 328 -6.06 -11.87 19.05
N LYS A 329 -5.56 -11.51 20.23
CA LYS A 329 -6.27 -11.82 21.49
C LYS A 329 -7.54 -10.97 21.57
N PRO A 330 -8.61 -11.42 22.27
CA PRO A 330 -9.84 -10.63 22.40
C PRO A 330 -9.60 -9.18 22.87
N ALA A 331 -8.79 -8.98 23.92
CA ALA A 331 -8.47 -7.65 24.44
C ALA A 331 -7.68 -6.79 23.44
N GLU A 332 -6.83 -7.39 22.59
CA GLU A 332 -6.13 -6.69 21.51
C GLU A 332 -7.11 -6.24 20.44
N GLY A 333 -8.05 -7.12 20.07
CA GLY A 333 -9.14 -6.79 19.15
C GLY A 333 -10.01 -5.65 19.67
N GLU A 334 -10.47 -5.73 20.92
CA GLU A 334 -11.25 -4.66 21.57
C GLU A 334 -10.54 -3.30 21.54
N LYS A 335 -9.24 -3.29 21.85
CA LYS A 335 -8.43 -2.08 21.77
C LYS A 335 -8.39 -1.50 20.35
N LEU A 336 -8.16 -2.33 19.33
CA LEU A 336 -8.10 -1.88 17.94
C LEU A 336 -9.47 -1.39 17.43
N LEU A 337 -10.58 -2.01 17.88
CA LEU A 337 -11.94 -1.62 17.51
C LEU A 337 -12.32 -0.20 17.95
N THR A 338 -11.59 0.41 18.90
CA THR A 338 -11.78 1.83 19.25
C THR A 338 -11.35 2.78 18.12
N GLY A 339 -10.56 2.31 17.15
CA GLY A 339 -10.05 3.14 16.04
C GLY A 339 -9.01 4.18 16.44
N TYR A 340 -8.40 4.10 17.63
CA TYR A 340 -7.47 5.09 18.21
C TYR A 340 -6.27 5.43 17.34
N TYR A 341 -5.95 4.58 16.40
CA TYR A 341 -4.81 4.72 15.48
C TYR A 341 -5.18 5.31 14.12
N ILE A 342 -6.48 5.49 13.85
CA ILE A 342 -7.00 6.05 12.59
C ILE A 342 -7.19 7.55 12.79
N THR A 343 -6.56 8.36 11.94
CA THR A 343 -6.63 9.81 12.10
C THR A 343 -6.66 10.56 10.77
N ASP A 344 -7.57 11.54 10.66
CA ASP A 344 -7.67 12.49 9.55
C ASP A 344 -6.94 13.81 9.80
N LYS A 345 -6.30 13.94 10.97
CA LYS A 345 -5.62 15.15 11.44
C LYS A 345 -4.67 15.72 10.37
N PHE A 346 -3.89 14.85 9.73
CA PHE A 346 -2.89 15.27 8.75
C PHE A 346 -3.52 15.56 7.39
N LEU A 347 -4.57 14.84 6.99
CA LEU A 347 -5.34 15.11 5.78
C LEU A 347 -5.94 16.53 5.81
N LYS A 348 -6.48 16.93 6.96
CA LYS A 348 -7.05 18.28 7.19
C LYS A 348 -6.00 19.39 7.08
N LEU A 349 -4.73 19.10 7.36
CA LEU A 349 -3.63 20.05 7.24
C LEU A 349 -3.09 20.20 5.81
N VAL A 350 -3.31 19.22 4.91
CA VAL A 350 -2.77 19.25 3.53
C VAL A 350 -3.05 20.56 2.78
N PRO A 351 -4.27 21.15 2.83
CA PRO A 351 -4.53 22.42 2.14
C PRO A 351 -3.79 23.64 2.73
N THR A 352 -3.30 23.56 3.95
CA THR A 352 -2.69 24.68 4.69
C THR A 352 -1.17 24.74 4.57
N VAL A 353 -0.52 23.63 4.23
CA VAL A 353 0.94 23.56 4.12
C VAL A 353 1.44 23.99 2.73
N LYS A 354 2.59 24.68 2.71
CA LYS A 354 3.25 25.16 1.49
C LYS A 354 4.00 24.07 0.76
#